data_2e86488560559d3abb7d90ff0ea3b4d9
#
_entry.id   2e86488560559d3abb7d90ff0ea3b4d9
#
_cell.length_a   1.000
_cell.length_b   1.000
_cell.length_c   1.000
_cell.angle_alpha   90.00
_cell.angle_beta   90.00
_cell.angle_gamma   90.00
#
_symmetry.space_group_name_H-M   'P 1'
#
loop_
_entity.id
_entity.type
_entity.pdbx_description
1 polymer ?
#
loop_
_entity_poly.entity_id
_entity_poly.type
_entity_poly.pdbx_seq_one_letter_code
_entity_poly.pdbx_strand_id
1 'polypeptide(L)'
;IGGAKTSFSGTGRIPSQEDPGSATGANLLRVYHDGRVQPDARTAARLDSTGNPIIDPQSNTPAFDPIAPDGRTNSWNYTSLDQLSLPGFVRFNSYSAEVIDTTVRDRKPAASGGLDMAVSRDMGKLLGSRVAWQLTAGMSLNDLSSTRSDPVRARLTTVSDFYSLFGRTPPDGPYSSPSTATENVVDAVGNAVLGADGVAQTISVDTSVLLGNEPAGRVTTSATDDSSVSNRWKLKGAYYTFRAGPTLQLSLTNRFKATLGIGAAVVYSGSSYTVTQTLTPPAGVEITDTSSSEAYKLLPGYFADASLQFDLTERTGFYAGAVFQSAGSYTQAVDTDNAHYATKIDLANMSGFRAGLSYRF
;
A
#
# COMPACT_ATOMS: atom_id res chain seq x y z
N ILE A 1 9.17 -5.46 28.31
CA ILE A 1 10.06 -6.48 27.72
C ILE A 1 10.60 -5.90 26.43
N GLY A 2 11.88 -6.15 26.09
CA GLY A 2 12.45 -5.79 24.78
C GLY A 2 11.62 -6.44 23.68
N GLY A 3 11.28 -5.65 22.65
CA GLY A 3 10.45 -6.14 21.54
C GLY A 3 11.14 -7.25 20.73
N ALA A 4 10.36 -7.97 19.94
CA ALA A 4 10.87 -8.95 19.01
C ALA A 4 11.77 -8.30 17.95
N LYS A 5 12.88 -8.94 17.59
CA LYS A 5 13.67 -8.54 16.43
C LYS A 5 12.95 -8.99 15.16
N THR A 6 12.81 -8.10 14.19
CA THR A 6 12.16 -8.40 12.91
C THR A 6 13.10 -8.14 11.74
N SER A 7 13.05 -9.01 10.73
CA SER A 7 13.79 -8.86 9.48
C SER A 7 12.82 -9.00 8.32
N PHE A 8 12.93 -8.13 7.33
CA PHE A 8 12.08 -8.10 6.15
C PHE A 8 12.92 -8.39 4.90
N SER A 9 12.39 -9.22 4.00
CA SER A 9 13.02 -9.59 2.74
C SER A 9 11.97 -9.97 1.71
N GLY A 10 12.39 -10.08 0.47
CA GLY A 10 11.55 -10.57 -0.62
C GLY A 10 11.51 -9.65 -1.82
N THR A 11 10.84 -10.12 -2.85
CA THR A 11 10.66 -9.45 -4.14
C THR A 11 9.18 -9.40 -4.49
N GLY A 12 8.83 -8.53 -5.44
CA GLY A 12 7.44 -8.41 -5.88
C GLY A 12 7.34 -7.71 -7.21
N ARG A 13 6.15 -7.73 -7.75
CA ARG A 13 5.81 -7.07 -9.00
C ARG A 13 4.65 -6.13 -8.78
N ILE A 14 4.78 -4.93 -9.30
CA ILE A 14 3.68 -3.96 -9.39
C ILE A 14 3.20 -4.01 -10.83
N PRO A 15 2.09 -4.72 -11.12
CA PRO A 15 1.53 -4.78 -12.47
C PRO A 15 1.05 -3.41 -12.90
N SER A 16 0.95 -3.18 -14.19
CA SER A 16 0.27 -2.00 -14.70
C SER A 16 -1.20 -2.07 -14.30
N GLN A 17 -1.72 -1.00 -13.69
CA GLN A 17 -3.14 -0.88 -13.36
C GLN A 17 -3.95 -0.39 -14.56
N GLU A 18 -3.28 0.20 -15.56
CA GLU A 18 -3.87 0.72 -16.80
C GLU A 18 -3.46 -0.16 -17.97
N ASP A 19 -4.45 -0.63 -18.72
CA ASP A 19 -4.23 -1.51 -19.86
C ASP A 19 -4.30 -0.72 -21.18
N PRO A 20 -3.16 -0.52 -21.85
CA PRO A 20 -3.15 0.08 -23.18
C PRO A 20 -3.67 -0.88 -24.27
N GLY A 21 -4.01 -2.11 -23.95
CA GLY A 21 -4.47 -3.13 -24.88
C GLY A 21 -3.47 -3.46 -25.99
N SER A 22 -3.98 -4.01 -27.10
CA SER A 22 -3.16 -4.27 -28.29
C SER A 22 -2.65 -2.99 -28.92
N ALA A 23 -1.42 -3.01 -29.45
CA ALA A 23 -0.87 -1.92 -30.26
C ALA A 23 -1.59 -1.77 -31.60
N THR A 24 -2.33 -2.78 -32.05
CA THR A 24 -3.08 -2.78 -33.31
C THR A 24 -4.58 -2.90 -33.03
N GLY A 25 -5.39 -2.41 -33.97
CA GLY A 25 -6.85 -2.45 -33.89
C GLY A 25 -7.44 -1.06 -33.65
N ALA A 26 -8.23 -0.61 -34.60
CA ALA A 26 -8.93 0.66 -34.53
C ALA A 26 -10.10 0.60 -33.55
N ASN A 27 -10.53 1.76 -33.05
CA ASN A 27 -11.71 1.93 -32.21
C ASN A 27 -11.72 1.10 -30.92
N LEU A 28 -10.53 0.85 -30.32
CA LEU A 28 -10.38 0.26 -28.99
C LEU A 28 -10.24 1.34 -27.95
N LEU A 29 -10.88 1.14 -26.80
CA LEU A 29 -10.59 1.94 -25.63
C LEU A 29 -9.19 1.53 -25.11
N ARG A 30 -8.28 2.50 -25.03
CA ARG A 30 -6.94 2.33 -24.43
C ARG A 30 -6.73 3.31 -23.31
N VAL A 31 -6.35 2.79 -22.17
CA VAL A 31 -6.14 3.59 -20.95
C VAL A 31 -4.66 3.55 -20.58
N TYR A 32 -4.14 4.71 -20.22
CA TYR A 32 -2.74 4.93 -19.84
C TYR A 32 -2.69 5.68 -18.51
N HIS A 33 -1.57 5.66 -17.82
CA HIS A 33 -1.40 6.41 -16.58
C HIS A 33 -1.42 7.94 -16.78
N ASP A 34 -1.18 8.40 -17.99
CA ASP A 34 -1.11 9.81 -18.36
C ASP A 34 -2.17 10.22 -19.40
N GLY A 35 -3.19 9.39 -19.62
CA GLY A 35 -4.31 9.71 -20.49
C GLY A 35 -5.04 8.50 -21.05
N ARG A 36 -5.91 8.74 -22.03
CA ARG A 36 -6.68 7.69 -22.69
C ARG A 36 -7.00 8.06 -24.14
N VAL A 37 -7.21 7.05 -24.97
CA VAL A 37 -7.72 7.15 -26.33
C VAL A 37 -8.95 6.26 -26.44
N GLN A 38 -10.07 6.83 -26.84
CA GLN A 38 -11.38 6.18 -26.90
C GLN A 38 -11.86 6.04 -28.34
N PRO A 39 -12.86 5.19 -28.60
CA PRO A 39 -13.55 5.17 -29.89
C PRO A 39 -14.07 6.54 -30.27
N ASP A 40 -14.13 6.79 -31.59
CA ASP A 40 -14.61 8.05 -32.14
C ASP A 40 -16.05 8.34 -31.70
N ALA A 41 -16.29 9.52 -31.20
CA ALA A 41 -17.62 9.99 -30.76
C ALA A 41 -18.30 10.91 -31.80
N ARG A 42 -17.68 11.14 -32.94
CA ARG A 42 -18.28 11.99 -34.02
C ARG A 42 -19.47 11.30 -34.64
N THR A 43 -20.45 12.12 -34.99
CA THR A 43 -21.65 11.68 -35.71
C THR A 43 -21.92 12.63 -36.89
N ALA A 44 -22.51 12.13 -37.95
CA ALA A 44 -22.94 12.89 -39.10
C ALA A 44 -24.46 13.05 -39.14
N ALA A 45 -24.97 14.23 -39.44
CA ALA A 45 -26.39 14.42 -39.65
C ALA A 45 -26.83 13.64 -40.89
N ARG A 46 -27.93 12.88 -40.75
CA ARG A 46 -28.58 12.25 -41.92
C ARG A 46 -29.27 13.33 -42.72
N LEU A 47 -28.98 13.38 -44.02
CA LEU A 47 -29.56 14.34 -44.96
C LEU A 47 -30.54 13.65 -45.87
N ASP A 48 -31.59 14.39 -46.28
CA ASP A 48 -32.50 13.99 -47.34
C ASP A 48 -31.88 14.21 -48.74
N SER A 49 -32.60 13.88 -49.78
CA SER A 49 -32.14 14.04 -51.16
C SER A 49 -31.91 15.50 -51.60
N THR A 50 -32.37 16.44 -50.81
CA THR A 50 -32.22 17.89 -51.03
C THR A 50 -31.16 18.51 -50.15
N GLY A 51 -30.48 17.72 -49.28
CA GLY A 51 -29.41 18.17 -48.40
C GLY A 51 -29.90 18.74 -47.05
N ASN A 52 -31.17 18.59 -46.70
CA ASN A 52 -31.69 19.02 -45.43
C ASN A 52 -31.58 17.89 -44.36
N PRO A 53 -31.38 18.24 -43.09
CA PRO A 53 -31.35 17.25 -42.03
C PRO A 53 -32.69 16.47 -41.91
N ILE A 54 -32.63 15.15 -41.91
CA ILE A 54 -33.78 14.30 -41.62
C ILE A 54 -34.09 14.44 -40.13
N ILE A 55 -35.32 14.84 -39.81
CA ILE A 55 -35.76 14.98 -38.42
C ILE A 55 -36.33 13.65 -37.94
N ASP A 56 -35.85 13.18 -36.81
CA ASP A 56 -36.41 12.01 -36.15
C ASP A 56 -37.81 12.35 -35.61
N PRO A 57 -38.89 11.61 -36.07
CA PRO A 57 -40.26 11.92 -35.68
C PRO A 57 -40.52 11.72 -34.19
N GLN A 58 -39.71 10.94 -33.46
CA GLN A 58 -39.89 10.64 -32.04
C GLN A 58 -39.26 11.70 -31.15
N SER A 59 -38.08 12.21 -31.49
CA SER A 59 -37.35 13.19 -30.69
C SER A 59 -37.51 14.62 -31.19
N ASN A 60 -38.02 14.81 -32.41
CA ASN A 60 -38.10 16.08 -33.12
C ASN A 60 -36.71 16.80 -33.24
N THR A 61 -35.67 16.00 -33.33
CA THR A 61 -34.28 16.45 -33.52
C THR A 61 -33.69 15.84 -34.80
N PRO A 62 -32.61 16.40 -35.35
CA PRO A 62 -31.91 15.80 -36.46
C PRO A 62 -31.45 14.36 -36.12
N ALA A 63 -31.69 13.43 -37.03
CA ALA A 63 -31.16 12.09 -36.92
C ALA A 63 -29.67 12.08 -37.27
N PHE A 64 -28.87 11.32 -36.55
CA PHE A 64 -27.42 11.21 -36.74
C PHE A 64 -27.00 9.75 -36.95
N ASP A 65 -26.04 9.56 -37.85
CA ASP A 65 -25.35 8.30 -38.01
C ASP A 65 -23.89 8.44 -37.53
N PRO A 66 -23.28 7.39 -36.97
CA PRO A 66 -21.86 7.40 -36.70
C PRO A 66 -21.03 7.71 -37.95
N ILE A 67 -20.02 8.54 -37.81
CA ILE A 67 -19.07 8.82 -38.90
C ILE A 67 -18.31 7.53 -39.22
N ALA A 68 -18.19 7.22 -40.51
CA ALA A 68 -17.41 6.05 -40.93
C ALA A 68 -15.96 6.18 -40.45
N PRO A 69 -15.33 5.06 -40.02
CA PRO A 69 -13.97 5.06 -39.49
C PRO A 69 -12.97 5.65 -40.53
N ASP A 70 -12.33 6.76 -40.19
CA ASP A 70 -11.32 7.44 -41.01
C ASP A 70 -9.90 7.29 -40.43
N GLY A 71 -9.72 6.36 -39.47
CA GLY A 71 -8.45 6.18 -38.80
C GLY A 71 -8.17 7.22 -37.71
N ARG A 72 -9.18 8.00 -37.31
CA ARG A 72 -9.06 9.08 -36.34
C ARG A 72 -10.13 8.99 -35.25
N THR A 73 -9.87 9.66 -34.13
CA THR A 73 -10.84 9.86 -33.06
C THR A 73 -10.79 11.29 -32.52
N ASN A 74 -11.93 11.82 -32.13
CA ASN A 74 -12.01 13.08 -31.40
C ASN A 74 -12.12 12.83 -29.88
N SER A 75 -12.03 11.60 -29.39
CA SER A 75 -12.28 11.23 -28.00
C SER A 75 -10.99 10.75 -27.33
N TRP A 76 -10.23 11.68 -26.77
CA TRP A 76 -8.96 11.43 -26.12
C TRP A 76 -8.60 12.54 -25.14
N ASN A 77 -7.73 12.23 -24.17
CA ASN A 77 -7.22 13.22 -23.24
C ASN A 77 -5.76 12.93 -22.86
N TYR A 78 -5.01 13.97 -22.55
CA TYR A 78 -3.66 13.88 -22.00
C TYR A 78 -3.45 14.88 -20.85
N THR A 79 -2.46 14.66 -20.02
CA THR A 79 -2.30 15.36 -18.73
C THR A 79 -1.11 16.32 -18.68
N SER A 80 -0.06 16.09 -19.49
CA SER A 80 1.18 16.87 -19.41
C SER A 80 1.75 17.18 -20.78
N LEU A 81 2.33 18.38 -20.92
CA LEU A 81 3.04 18.81 -22.15
C LEU A 81 4.23 17.92 -22.50
N ASP A 82 4.80 17.19 -21.53
CA ASP A 82 5.89 16.23 -21.77
C ASP A 82 5.48 15.10 -22.73
N GLN A 83 4.18 14.85 -22.87
CA GLN A 83 3.62 13.88 -23.82
C GLN A 83 3.73 14.34 -25.28
N LEU A 84 3.99 15.63 -25.50
CA LEU A 84 4.16 16.27 -26.82
C LEU A 84 5.63 16.37 -27.23
N SER A 85 6.53 15.62 -26.61
CA SER A 85 7.98 15.71 -26.85
C SER A 85 8.42 15.30 -28.28
N LEU A 86 7.58 14.56 -29.01
CA LEU A 86 7.83 14.16 -30.39
C LEU A 86 6.92 14.98 -31.32
N PRO A 87 7.49 15.80 -32.27
CA PRO A 87 6.68 16.62 -33.18
C PRO A 87 5.65 15.78 -33.95
N GLY A 88 4.40 16.24 -33.97
CA GLY A 88 3.30 15.58 -34.68
C GLY A 88 2.70 14.35 -34.01
N PHE A 89 3.13 14.04 -32.81
CA PHE A 89 2.64 12.89 -32.04
C PHE A 89 2.30 13.27 -30.59
N VAL A 90 1.35 12.53 -30.01
CA VAL A 90 1.10 12.47 -28.56
C VAL A 90 1.58 11.13 -28.07
N ARG A 91 2.38 11.13 -27.00
CA ARG A 91 2.90 9.94 -26.35
C ARG A 91 2.08 9.62 -25.09
N PHE A 92 1.61 8.40 -24.96
CA PHE A 92 0.94 7.87 -23.77
C PHE A 92 1.76 6.76 -23.16
N ASN A 93 1.81 6.72 -21.84
CA ASN A 93 2.65 5.79 -21.10
C ASN A 93 1.85 4.93 -20.11
N SER A 94 2.22 3.65 -20.06
CA SER A 94 1.79 2.71 -19.04
C SER A 94 3.02 2.16 -18.32
N TYR A 95 2.97 2.07 -16.98
CA TYR A 95 4.10 1.74 -16.13
C TYR A 95 3.84 0.47 -15.34
N SER A 96 4.87 -0.35 -15.18
CA SER A 96 4.92 -1.47 -14.26
C SER A 96 6.33 -1.60 -13.68
N ALA A 97 6.47 -2.26 -12.55
CA ALA A 97 7.77 -2.47 -11.93
C ALA A 97 7.92 -3.88 -11.38
N GLU A 98 9.16 -4.36 -11.33
CA GLU A 98 9.57 -5.61 -10.70
C GLU A 98 10.67 -5.29 -9.68
N VAL A 99 10.41 -5.59 -8.39
CA VAL A 99 11.40 -5.43 -7.33
C VAL A 99 12.43 -6.55 -7.43
N ILE A 100 13.68 -6.17 -7.67
CA ILE A 100 14.83 -7.09 -7.81
C ILE A 100 15.77 -7.04 -6.60
N ASP A 101 15.42 -6.27 -5.58
CA ASP A 101 16.21 -6.09 -4.38
C ASP A 101 16.01 -7.26 -3.40
N THR A 102 17.06 -8.05 -3.19
CA THR A 102 17.07 -9.18 -2.26
C THR A 102 17.64 -8.86 -0.87
N THR A 103 17.90 -7.58 -0.59
CA THR A 103 18.52 -7.15 0.67
C THR A 103 17.59 -7.42 1.85
N VAL A 104 18.12 -8.11 2.86
CA VAL A 104 17.43 -8.30 4.14
C VAL A 104 17.53 -7.04 4.98
N ARG A 105 16.40 -6.54 5.45
CA ARG A 105 16.29 -5.30 6.22
C ARG A 105 15.90 -5.59 7.65
N ASP A 106 16.87 -5.52 8.54
CA ASP A 106 16.66 -5.72 9.97
C ASP A 106 16.04 -4.48 10.62
N ARG A 107 15.13 -4.70 11.56
CA ARG A 107 14.67 -3.68 12.50
C ARG A 107 15.02 -4.07 13.91
N LYS A 108 15.75 -3.20 14.60
CA LYS A 108 16.02 -3.37 16.03
C LYS A 108 14.70 -3.23 16.80
N PRO A 109 14.48 -4.09 17.81
CA PRO A 109 13.28 -4.01 18.61
C PRO A 109 13.19 -2.67 19.33
N ALA A 110 12.03 -2.04 19.26
CA ALA A 110 11.68 -0.98 20.20
C ALA A 110 11.24 -1.63 21.52
N ALA A 111 11.41 -0.92 22.64
CA ALA A 111 10.83 -1.36 23.89
C ALA A 111 9.30 -1.45 23.73
N SER A 112 8.73 -2.60 24.03
CA SER A 112 7.28 -2.81 23.99
C SER A 112 6.73 -2.88 25.42
N GLY A 113 5.60 -2.22 25.66
CA GLY A 113 4.82 -2.36 26.88
C GLY A 113 3.98 -3.64 26.86
N GLY A 114 3.70 -4.18 28.02
CA GLY A 114 2.86 -5.37 28.16
C GLY A 114 2.25 -5.50 29.55
N LEU A 115 1.35 -6.44 29.70
CA LEU A 115 0.75 -6.84 30.96
C LEU A 115 1.38 -8.15 31.42
N ASP A 116 1.62 -8.28 32.72
CA ASP A 116 2.18 -9.47 33.34
C ASP A 116 1.40 -9.83 34.61
N MET A 117 0.97 -11.07 34.71
CA MET A 117 0.30 -11.63 35.86
C MET A 117 0.98 -12.93 36.27
N ALA A 118 1.18 -13.14 37.54
CA ALA A 118 1.75 -14.37 38.07
C ALA A 118 1.10 -14.77 39.42
N VAL A 119 1.01 -16.05 39.63
CA VAL A 119 0.58 -16.65 40.87
C VAL A 119 1.69 -17.55 41.38
N SER A 120 2.03 -17.44 42.63
CA SER A 120 3.04 -18.27 43.29
C SER A 120 2.45 -19.01 44.48
N ARG A 121 2.80 -20.28 44.59
CA ARG A 121 2.47 -21.12 45.75
C ARG A 121 3.73 -21.40 46.56
N ASP A 122 3.69 -21.11 47.85
CA ASP A 122 4.78 -21.43 48.78
C ASP A 122 4.89 -22.94 48.95
N MET A 123 6.06 -23.48 48.77
CA MET A 123 6.36 -24.91 48.84
C MET A 123 7.25 -25.24 50.04
N GLY A 124 7.64 -24.21 50.82
CA GLY A 124 8.42 -24.39 52.04
C GLY A 124 9.81 -23.76 52.04
N LYS A 125 10.55 -23.99 53.13
CA LYS A 125 11.89 -23.42 53.31
C LYS A 125 12.97 -24.44 52.91
N LEU A 126 14.03 -23.93 52.22
CA LEU A 126 15.13 -24.79 51.73
C LEU A 126 16.39 -24.71 52.62
N LEU A 127 16.80 -23.50 53.03
CA LEU A 127 18.04 -23.25 53.77
C LEU A 127 17.75 -22.31 54.95
N GLY A 128 17.47 -22.86 56.14
CA GLY A 128 17.12 -22.08 57.30
C GLY A 128 15.82 -21.29 57.12
N SER A 129 15.67 -20.21 57.90
CA SER A 129 14.45 -19.39 57.89
C SER A 129 14.41 -18.32 56.79
N ARG A 130 15.53 -18.10 56.08
CA ARG A 130 15.69 -16.97 55.14
C ARG A 130 15.44 -17.31 53.66
N VAL A 131 15.55 -18.57 53.25
CA VAL A 131 15.36 -19.01 51.87
C VAL A 131 14.11 -19.90 51.81
N ALA A 132 13.13 -19.45 51.06
CA ALA A 132 11.93 -20.22 50.71
C ALA A 132 11.93 -20.50 49.20
N TRP A 133 11.26 -21.58 48.80
CA TRP A 133 11.00 -21.82 47.41
C TRP A 133 9.51 -21.86 47.14
N GLN A 134 9.17 -21.42 45.91
CA GLN A 134 7.80 -21.31 45.46
C GLN A 134 7.68 -21.93 44.08
N LEU A 135 6.51 -22.43 43.73
CA LEU A 135 6.15 -22.75 42.38
C LEU A 135 5.37 -21.57 41.82
N THR A 136 5.88 -20.97 40.76
CA THR A 136 5.26 -19.81 40.11
C THR A 136 4.73 -20.18 38.74
N ALA A 137 3.50 -19.77 38.43
CA ALA A 137 2.91 -19.80 37.10
C ALA A 137 2.49 -18.38 36.73
N GLY A 138 2.72 -17.99 35.48
CA GLY A 138 2.41 -16.63 35.02
C GLY A 138 2.04 -16.59 33.57
N MET A 139 1.40 -15.48 33.21
CA MET A 139 1.02 -15.14 31.86
C MET A 139 1.40 -13.68 31.58
N SER A 140 1.96 -13.42 30.38
CA SER A 140 2.17 -12.06 29.92
C SER A 140 1.63 -11.87 28.53
N LEU A 141 1.19 -10.64 28.23
CA LEU A 141 0.77 -10.18 26.91
C LEU A 141 1.67 -9.03 26.51
N ASN A 142 2.25 -9.13 25.32
CA ASN A 142 3.17 -8.13 24.78
C ASN A 142 2.85 -7.81 23.34
N ASP A 143 3.13 -6.57 22.90
CA ASP A 143 2.97 -6.12 21.52
C ASP A 143 4.07 -6.67 20.62
N LEU A 144 3.69 -6.99 19.38
CA LEU A 144 4.56 -7.48 18.31
C LEU A 144 4.45 -6.58 17.07
N SER A 145 4.51 -5.28 17.24
CA SER A 145 4.37 -4.35 16.12
C SER A 145 5.73 -3.90 15.59
N SER A 146 5.88 -3.93 14.26
CA SER A 146 7.07 -3.45 13.58
C SER A 146 6.68 -2.87 12.22
N THR A 147 7.20 -1.69 11.88
CA THR A 147 6.98 -1.06 10.57
C THR A 147 8.30 -0.53 10.04
N ARG A 148 8.56 -0.76 8.76
CA ARG A 148 9.71 -0.23 8.04
C ARG A 148 9.28 0.21 6.64
N SER A 149 9.83 1.32 6.15
CA SER A 149 9.62 1.81 4.78
C SER A 149 10.97 2.20 4.21
N ASP A 150 11.32 1.66 3.06
CA ASP A 150 12.57 1.97 2.36
C ASP A 150 12.35 1.98 0.85
N PRO A 151 13.10 2.77 0.09
CA PRO A 151 13.23 2.57 -1.35
C PRO A 151 13.87 1.21 -1.63
N VAL A 152 13.49 0.61 -2.74
CA VAL A 152 13.95 -0.70 -3.17
C VAL A 152 14.39 -0.66 -4.62
N ARG A 153 15.44 -1.40 -4.93
CA ARG A 153 15.90 -1.52 -6.31
C ARG A 153 14.89 -2.30 -7.14
N ALA A 154 14.44 -1.68 -8.24
CA ALA A 154 13.44 -2.27 -9.11
C ALA A 154 13.80 -2.10 -10.58
N ARG A 155 13.22 -2.95 -11.42
CA ARG A 155 13.20 -2.79 -12.87
C ARG A 155 11.88 -2.14 -13.25
N LEU A 156 11.92 -0.88 -13.68
CA LEU A 156 10.79 -0.16 -14.22
C LEU A 156 10.60 -0.53 -15.69
N THR A 157 9.40 -0.93 -16.08
CA THR A 157 9.02 -1.14 -17.47
C THR A 157 8.01 -0.08 -17.89
N THR A 158 8.29 0.62 -18.98
CA THR A 158 7.43 1.64 -19.58
C THR A 158 7.00 1.17 -20.96
N VAL A 159 5.70 1.10 -21.18
CA VAL A 159 5.09 0.93 -22.50
C VAL A 159 4.65 2.31 -22.98
N SER A 160 5.22 2.79 -24.08
CA SER A 160 4.91 4.09 -24.69
C SER A 160 4.27 3.90 -26.04
N ASP A 161 3.07 4.43 -26.22
CA ASP A 161 2.33 4.46 -27.47
C ASP A 161 2.35 5.88 -28.06
N PHE A 162 2.62 5.98 -29.34
CA PHE A 162 2.70 7.25 -30.09
C PHE A 162 1.53 7.37 -31.06
N TYR A 163 0.71 8.40 -30.89
CA TYR A 163 -0.46 8.65 -31.69
C TYR A 163 -0.25 9.87 -32.61
N SER A 164 -0.57 9.74 -33.90
CA SER A 164 -0.40 10.79 -34.84
C SER A 164 -1.44 11.91 -34.71
N LEU A 165 -1.00 13.16 -34.75
CA LEU A 165 -1.83 14.36 -34.89
C LEU A 165 -2.10 14.73 -36.35
N PHE A 166 -1.63 13.93 -37.28
CA PHE A 166 -1.76 14.20 -38.76
C PHE A 166 -1.29 15.58 -39.16
N GLY A 167 -0.19 16.06 -38.58
CA GLY A 167 0.39 17.36 -38.86
C GLY A 167 -0.34 18.56 -38.24
N ARG A 168 -1.33 18.32 -37.38
CA ARG A 168 -2.01 19.39 -36.64
C ARG A 168 -1.18 19.82 -35.43
N THR A 169 -1.36 21.06 -35.03
CA THR A 169 -0.81 21.59 -33.79
C THR A 169 -1.48 20.88 -32.62
N PRO A 170 -0.71 20.36 -31.63
CA PRO A 170 -1.28 19.81 -30.42
C PRO A 170 -2.06 20.88 -29.66
N PRO A 171 -3.19 20.54 -29.01
CA PRO A 171 -3.90 21.47 -28.13
C PRO A 171 -3.05 21.78 -26.91
N ASP A 172 -3.34 22.90 -26.24
CA ASP A 172 -2.71 23.22 -24.95
C ASP A 172 -3.10 22.18 -23.91
N GLY A 173 -2.16 21.82 -23.04
CA GLY A 173 -2.38 20.82 -21.99
C GLY A 173 -2.68 21.44 -20.63
N PRO A 174 -3.37 20.69 -19.74
CA PRO A 174 -4.01 19.40 -19.98
C PRO A 174 -5.20 19.51 -20.93
N TYR A 175 -5.45 18.49 -21.73
CA TYR A 175 -6.49 18.49 -22.76
C TYR A 175 -7.44 17.30 -22.59
N SER A 176 -8.72 17.55 -22.84
CA SER A 176 -9.75 16.51 -22.87
C SER A 176 -10.75 16.78 -23.99
N SER A 177 -11.05 15.75 -24.77
CA SER A 177 -11.93 15.80 -25.94
C SER A 177 -12.96 14.66 -25.87
N PRO A 178 -14.16 14.81 -26.43
CA PRO A 178 -14.63 15.94 -27.28
C PRO A 178 -14.70 17.27 -26.54
N SER A 179 -14.37 18.35 -27.25
CA SER A 179 -14.43 19.72 -26.73
C SER A 179 -15.28 20.60 -27.66
N THR A 180 -16.03 21.51 -27.04
CA THR A 180 -16.85 22.48 -27.79
C THR A 180 -16.60 23.88 -27.28
N ALA A 181 -16.64 24.85 -28.18
CA ALA A 181 -16.70 26.27 -27.86
C ALA A 181 -18.06 26.84 -28.19
N THR A 182 -18.46 27.88 -27.51
CA THR A 182 -19.65 28.65 -27.82
C THR A 182 -19.23 29.84 -28.64
N GLU A 183 -19.72 29.95 -29.88
CA GLU A 183 -19.44 31.06 -30.76
C GLU A 183 -20.72 31.84 -31.09
N ASN A 184 -20.59 33.14 -31.31
CA ASN A 184 -21.71 33.93 -31.73
C ASN A 184 -22.06 33.61 -33.20
N VAL A 185 -23.35 33.48 -33.50
CA VAL A 185 -23.84 33.42 -34.85
C VAL A 185 -23.62 34.80 -35.48
N VAL A 186 -22.91 34.85 -36.63
CA VAL A 186 -22.67 36.10 -37.34
C VAL A 186 -23.37 36.10 -38.68
N ASP A 187 -23.82 37.31 -39.13
CA ASP A 187 -24.40 37.51 -40.44
C ASP A 187 -23.30 37.51 -41.53
N ALA A 188 -23.68 37.68 -42.80
CA ALA A 188 -22.77 37.70 -43.91
C ALA A 188 -21.76 38.88 -43.89
N VAL A 189 -21.95 39.85 -43.00
CA VAL A 189 -21.08 41.04 -42.87
C VAL A 189 -20.24 40.92 -41.56
N GLY A 190 -20.42 39.85 -40.77
CA GLY A 190 -19.66 39.59 -39.56
C GLY A 190 -20.25 40.17 -38.27
N ASN A 191 -21.48 40.68 -38.28
CA ASN A 191 -22.17 41.17 -37.08
C ASN A 191 -22.86 40.03 -36.37
N ALA A 192 -22.89 40.08 -35.04
CA ALA A 192 -23.64 39.11 -34.24
C ALA A 192 -25.14 39.14 -34.54
N VAL A 193 -25.74 38.02 -34.85
CA VAL A 193 -27.20 37.88 -35.01
C VAL A 193 -27.84 37.90 -33.61
N LEU A 194 -28.77 38.85 -33.43
CA LEU A 194 -29.47 38.99 -32.15
C LEU A 194 -30.80 38.21 -32.18
N GLY A 195 -31.12 37.60 -31.06
CA GLY A 195 -32.43 37.03 -30.80
C GLY A 195 -33.50 38.10 -30.60
N ALA A 196 -34.76 37.71 -30.49
CA ALA A 196 -35.87 38.60 -30.24
C ALA A 196 -35.77 39.34 -28.86
N ASP A 197 -34.94 38.85 -27.97
CA ASP A 197 -34.59 39.41 -26.67
C ASP A 197 -33.41 40.38 -26.69
N GLY A 198 -32.82 40.60 -27.88
CA GLY A 198 -31.67 41.46 -28.09
C GLY A 198 -30.34 40.84 -27.68
N VAL A 199 -30.31 39.55 -27.32
CA VAL A 199 -29.09 38.80 -26.96
C VAL A 199 -28.51 38.14 -28.20
N ALA A 200 -27.18 38.12 -28.31
CA ALA A 200 -26.49 37.43 -29.42
C ALA A 200 -26.84 35.94 -29.40
N GLN A 201 -27.26 35.43 -30.54
CA GLN A 201 -27.43 33.99 -30.74
C GLN A 201 -26.08 33.29 -30.72
N THR A 202 -26.00 32.15 -30.07
CA THR A 202 -24.78 31.35 -29.98
C THR A 202 -24.99 29.98 -30.54
N ILE A 203 -23.94 29.41 -31.11
CA ILE A 203 -23.87 28.00 -31.53
C ILE A 203 -22.74 27.29 -30.78
N SER A 204 -22.88 26.01 -30.59
CA SER A 204 -21.80 25.16 -30.09
C SER A 204 -21.03 24.61 -31.27
N VAL A 205 -19.74 24.91 -31.31
CA VAL A 205 -18.82 24.46 -32.37
C VAL A 205 -17.89 23.41 -31.79
N ASP A 206 -17.71 22.29 -32.51
CA ASP A 206 -16.73 21.25 -32.15
C ASP A 206 -15.29 21.79 -32.37
N THR A 207 -14.56 21.93 -31.29
CA THR A 207 -13.16 22.35 -31.23
C THR A 207 -12.21 21.21 -31.01
N SER A 208 -12.68 19.97 -31.10
CA SER A 208 -11.89 18.78 -30.83
C SER A 208 -10.74 18.64 -31.85
N VAL A 209 -9.56 18.37 -31.33
CA VAL A 209 -8.41 17.98 -32.14
C VAL A 209 -8.48 16.49 -32.43
N LEU A 210 -8.34 16.10 -33.68
CA LEU A 210 -8.35 14.71 -34.12
C LEU A 210 -7.00 14.04 -33.86
N LEU A 211 -7.03 12.86 -33.24
CA LEU A 211 -5.89 12.00 -33.03
C LEU A 211 -6.07 10.68 -33.80
N GLY A 212 -4.98 9.96 -34.09
CA GLY A 212 -5.09 8.59 -34.60
C GLY A 212 -5.89 7.72 -33.66
N ASN A 213 -6.72 6.81 -34.18
CA ASN A 213 -7.53 5.89 -33.33
C ASN A 213 -6.78 4.62 -32.93
N GLU A 214 -5.55 4.45 -33.46
CA GLU A 214 -4.61 3.41 -33.04
C GLU A 214 -3.19 3.97 -32.95
N PRO A 215 -2.29 3.38 -32.15
CA PRO A 215 -0.91 3.81 -32.09
C PRO A 215 -0.20 3.68 -33.42
N ALA A 216 0.46 4.75 -33.88
CA ALA A 216 1.39 4.70 -35.02
C ALA A 216 2.64 3.88 -34.68
N GLY A 217 2.96 3.71 -33.41
CA GLY A 217 4.06 2.88 -32.93
C GLY A 217 4.01 2.68 -31.44
N ARG A 218 4.52 1.53 -30.96
CA ARG A 218 4.71 1.17 -29.56
C ARG A 218 6.16 0.91 -29.27
N VAL A 219 6.67 1.46 -28.18
CA VAL A 219 8.01 1.21 -27.67
C VAL A 219 7.90 0.73 -26.23
N THR A 220 8.57 -0.38 -25.92
CA THR A 220 8.70 -0.86 -24.54
C THR A 220 10.15 -0.69 -24.10
N THR A 221 10.35 0.02 -23.01
CA THR A 221 11.67 0.22 -22.39
C THR A 221 11.70 -0.35 -20.98
N SER A 222 12.87 -0.85 -20.56
CA SER A 222 13.08 -1.29 -19.20
C SER A 222 14.36 -0.68 -18.66
N ALA A 223 14.29 -0.10 -17.48
CA ALA A 223 15.43 0.49 -16.79
C ALA A 223 15.44 0.04 -15.32
N THR A 224 16.65 -0.12 -14.77
CA THR A 224 16.81 -0.39 -13.33
C THR A 224 16.95 0.94 -12.60
N ASP A 225 16.21 1.08 -11.51
CA ASP A 225 16.17 2.28 -10.69
C ASP A 225 16.09 1.90 -9.20
N ASP A 226 16.70 2.73 -8.36
CA ASP A 226 16.78 2.54 -6.91
C ASP A 226 15.82 3.47 -6.14
N SER A 227 15.05 4.31 -6.83
CA SER A 227 14.24 5.38 -6.22
C SER A 227 12.75 5.39 -6.57
N SER A 228 12.38 4.84 -7.72
CA SER A 228 10.99 4.88 -8.21
C SER A 228 10.06 3.94 -7.45
N VAL A 229 10.58 2.93 -6.76
CA VAL A 229 9.78 1.98 -5.99
C VAL A 229 10.15 2.04 -4.53
N SER A 230 9.14 2.13 -3.68
CA SER A 230 9.29 2.00 -2.23
C SER A 230 8.42 0.88 -1.69
N ASN A 231 8.95 0.14 -0.73
CA ASN A 231 8.21 -0.87 0.01
C ASN A 231 7.97 -0.43 1.44
N ARG A 232 6.75 -0.63 1.90
CA ARG A 232 6.38 -0.50 3.30
C ARG A 232 5.99 -1.86 3.86
N TRP A 233 6.82 -2.38 4.77
CA TRP A 233 6.56 -3.60 5.51
C TRP A 233 5.96 -3.26 6.87
N LYS A 234 4.82 -3.86 7.19
CA LYS A 234 4.10 -3.62 8.43
C LYS A 234 3.70 -4.96 9.05
N LEU A 235 4.29 -5.24 10.20
CA LEU A 235 3.92 -6.35 11.06
C LEU A 235 3.09 -5.77 12.23
N LYS A 236 1.91 -6.33 12.47
CA LYS A 236 1.08 -6.05 13.62
C LYS A 236 0.71 -7.36 14.29
N GLY A 237 0.77 -7.39 15.62
CA GLY A 237 0.41 -8.60 16.34
C GLY A 237 0.64 -8.46 17.82
N ALA A 238 0.44 -9.57 18.50
CA ALA A 238 0.70 -9.71 19.92
C ALA A 238 1.20 -11.13 20.20
N TYR A 239 1.91 -11.29 21.30
CA TYR A 239 2.24 -12.60 21.81
C TYR A 239 1.90 -12.75 23.28
N TYR A 240 1.35 -13.91 23.59
CA TYR A 240 1.08 -14.36 24.94
C TYR A 240 2.20 -15.30 25.37
N THR A 241 2.76 -15.10 26.55
CA THR A 241 3.69 -16.03 27.16
C THR A 241 3.05 -16.67 28.36
N PHE A 242 2.99 -17.97 28.36
CA PHE A 242 2.66 -18.78 29.54
C PHE A 242 3.97 -19.34 30.10
N ARG A 243 4.21 -19.19 31.38
CA ARG A 243 5.44 -19.62 32.03
C ARG A 243 5.15 -20.32 33.33
N ALA A 244 5.94 -21.33 33.65
CA ALA A 244 5.87 -22.00 34.94
C ALA A 244 7.24 -22.53 35.37
N GLY A 245 7.55 -22.42 36.64
CA GLY A 245 8.81 -22.90 37.17
C GLY A 245 9.02 -22.57 38.63
N PRO A 246 10.09 -23.14 39.24
CA PRO A 246 10.50 -22.84 40.59
C PRO A 246 11.05 -21.41 40.71
N THR A 247 10.74 -20.78 41.83
CA THR A 247 11.25 -19.47 42.24
C THR A 247 11.83 -19.57 43.65
N LEU A 248 13.05 -19.11 43.82
CA LEU A 248 13.69 -18.95 45.11
C LEU A 248 13.39 -17.56 45.65
N GLN A 249 12.99 -17.46 46.89
CA GLN A 249 12.73 -16.22 47.59
C GLN A 249 13.68 -16.11 48.81
N LEU A 250 14.51 -15.06 48.80
CA LEU A 250 15.44 -14.71 49.85
C LEU A 250 14.91 -13.52 50.64
N SER A 251 14.62 -13.68 51.92
CA SER A 251 14.23 -12.61 52.82
C SER A 251 15.49 -11.85 53.29
N LEU A 252 15.69 -10.66 52.74
CA LEU A 252 16.81 -9.77 53.06
C LEU A 252 16.55 -9.05 54.39
N THR A 253 15.32 -8.57 54.56
CA THR A 253 14.83 -7.98 55.81
C THR A 253 13.37 -8.40 56.01
N ASN A 254 12.73 -7.93 57.06
CA ASN A 254 11.31 -8.18 57.31
C ASN A 254 10.39 -7.61 56.22
N ARG A 255 10.85 -6.64 55.43
CA ARG A 255 10.07 -5.96 54.36
C ARG A 255 10.65 -6.13 52.97
N PHE A 256 11.95 -6.46 52.84
CA PHE A 256 12.60 -6.64 51.57
C PHE A 256 12.86 -8.11 51.25
N LYS A 257 12.46 -8.55 50.09
CA LYS A 257 12.68 -9.89 49.56
C LYS A 257 13.27 -9.82 48.18
N ALA A 258 14.24 -10.69 47.87
CA ALA A 258 14.74 -10.93 46.55
C ALA A 258 14.18 -12.24 46.02
N THR A 259 13.80 -12.29 44.73
CA THR A 259 13.33 -13.52 44.08
C THR A 259 14.15 -13.81 42.86
N LEU A 260 14.41 -15.10 42.60
CA LEU A 260 15.05 -15.64 41.43
C LEU A 260 14.20 -16.79 40.90
N GLY A 261 13.69 -16.63 39.68
CA GLY A 261 12.84 -17.64 39.04
C GLY A 261 13.48 -18.14 37.74
N ILE A 262 13.29 -19.43 37.47
CA ILE A 262 13.62 -20.08 36.20
C ILE A 262 12.53 -21.07 35.82
N GLY A 263 12.35 -21.35 34.53
CA GLY A 263 11.39 -22.37 34.14
C GLY A 263 11.12 -22.46 32.67
N ALA A 264 10.12 -23.28 32.36
CA ALA A 264 9.62 -23.43 31.01
C ALA A 264 8.68 -22.28 30.61
N ALA A 265 8.68 -21.92 29.36
CA ALA A 265 7.75 -20.97 28.77
C ALA A 265 7.16 -21.51 27.46
N VAL A 266 5.95 -21.09 27.16
CA VAL A 266 5.31 -21.33 25.86
C VAL A 266 4.78 -19.99 25.37
N VAL A 267 5.20 -19.60 24.17
CA VAL A 267 4.76 -18.36 23.53
C VAL A 267 3.77 -18.67 22.44
N TYR A 268 2.57 -18.11 22.56
CA TYR A 268 1.57 -18.09 21.49
C TYR A 268 1.61 -16.72 20.83
N SER A 269 2.02 -16.66 19.56
CA SER A 269 2.14 -15.44 18.76
C SER A 269 1.10 -15.43 17.66
N GLY A 270 0.33 -14.32 17.58
CA GLY A 270 -0.56 -14.03 16.45
C GLY A 270 -0.12 -12.73 15.77
N SER A 271 0.05 -12.77 14.44
CA SER A 271 0.54 -11.63 13.67
C SER A 271 -0.11 -11.52 12.31
N SER A 272 -0.29 -10.28 11.85
CA SER A 272 -0.67 -9.90 10.49
C SER A 272 0.51 -9.16 9.85
N TYR A 273 0.95 -9.63 8.71
CA TYR A 273 2.05 -9.05 7.95
C TYR A 273 1.50 -8.46 6.65
N THR A 274 1.71 -7.18 6.41
CA THR A 274 1.27 -6.45 5.23
C THR A 274 2.48 -5.83 4.54
N VAL A 275 2.54 -5.97 3.24
CA VAL A 275 3.51 -5.30 2.37
C VAL A 275 2.76 -4.41 1.41
N THR A 276 3.09 -3.13 1.41
CA THR A 276 2.60 -2.15 0.44
C THR A 276 3.76 -1.73 -0.43
N GLN A 277 3.63 -1.96 -1.73
CA GLN A 277 4.57 -1.56 -2.75
C GLN A 277 4.02 -0.30 -3.43
N THR A 278 4.82 0.74 -3.58
CA THR A 278 4.43 1.98 -4.25
C THR A 278 5.44 2.28 -5.35
N LEU A 279 4.94 2.39 -6.57
CA LEU A 279 5.70 2.87 -7.73
C LEU A 279 5.30 4.33 -7.99
N THR A 280 6.28 5.22 -8.03
CA THR A 280 6.12 6.62 -8.43
C THR A 280 6.79 6.81 -9.79
N PRO A 281 6.04 6.67 -10.90
CA PRO A 281 6.59 6.83 -12.23
C PRO A 281 6.86 8.30 -12.56
N PRO A 282 7.61 8.60 -13.65
CA PRO A 282 7.89 9.98 -14.07
C PRO A 282 6.65 10.86 -14.30
N ALA A 283 5.52 10.27 -14.66
CA ALA A 283 4.25 10.98 -14.84
C ALA A 283 3.59 11.44 -13.50
N GLY A 284 4.18 11.08 -12.33
CA GLY A 284 3.73 11.55 -11.03
C GLY A 284 2.50 10.84 -10.45
N VAL A 285 1.91 9.89 -11.15
CA VAL A 285 0.76 9.11 -10.65
C VAL A 285 1.27 7.90 -9.88
N GLU A 286 1.00 7.84 -8.57
CA GLU A 286 1.41 6.72 -7.73
C GLU A 286 0.57 5.48 -8.02
N ILE A 287 1.27 4.35 -8.20
CA ILE A 287 0.68 3.03 -8.39
C ILE A 287 1.00 2.21 -7.14
N THR A 288 -0.03 1.76 -6.43
CA THR A 288 0.15 1.04 -5.18
C THR A 288 -0.45 -0.36 -5.27
N ASP A 289 0.32 -1.35 -4.82
CA ASP A 289 -0.13 -2.72 -4.63
C ASP A 289 0.08 -3.14 -3.17
N THR A 290 -0.89 -3.86 -2.59
CA THR A 290 -0.85 -4.26 -1.18
C THR A 290 -1.23 -5.73 -1.03
N SER A 291 -0.35 -6.45 -0.36
CA SER A 291 -0.54 -7.87 -0.06
C SER A 291 -0.38 -8.13 1.44
N SER A 292 -1.12 -9.08 2.00
CA SER A 292 -1.08 -9.40 3.42
C SER A 292 -1.26 -10.89 3.71
N SER A 293 -0.76 -11.31 4.86
CA SER A 293 -0.94 -12.65 5.40
C SER A 293 -1.12 -12.63 6.92
N GLU A 294 -1.70 -13.67 7.48
CA GLU A 294 -1.82 -13.87 8.92
C GLU A 294 -1.11 -15.16 9.33
N ALA A 295 -0.54 -15.16 10.53
CA ALA A 295 0.12 -16.33 11.08
C ALA A 295 -0.10 -16.44 12.58
N TYR A 296 -0.27 -17.68 13.02
CA TYR A 296 -0.37 -18.06 14.44
C TYR A 296 0.67 -19.14 14.71
N LYS A 297 1.50 -18.94 15.74
CA LYS A 297 2.59 -19.83 16.09
C LYS A 297 2.65 -20.09 17.58
N LEU A 298 2.89 -21.35 17.94
CA LEU A 298 3.16 -21.78 19.29
C LEU A 298 4.64 -22.18 19.37
N LEU A 299 5.40 -21.52 20.24
CA LEU A 299 6.83 -21.68 20.36
C LEU A 299 7.20 -22.10 21.80
N PRO A 300 7.84 -23.24 21.99
CA PRO A 300 8.40 -23.61 23.27
C PRO A 300 9.62 -22.76 23.60
N GLY A 301 9.85 -22.53 24.88
CA GLY A 301 10.95 -21.71 25.35
C GLY A 301 11.21 -21.86 26.83
N TYR A 302 12.01 -20.94 27.34
CA TYR A 302 12.36 -20.87 28.76
C TYR A 302 12.41 -19.41 29.22
N PHE A 303 12.35 -19.21 30.53
CA PHE A 303 12.49 -17.90 31.15
C PHE A 303 13.43 -17.95 32.34
N ALA A 304 14.01 -16.81 32.65
CA ALA A 304 14.69 -16.52 33.90
C ALA A 304 14.29 -15.13 34.36
N ASP A 305 14.05 -14.95 35.63
CA ASP A 305 13.70 -13.65 36.20
C ASP A 305 14.33 -13.40 37.56
N ALA A 306 14.56 -12.13 37.84
CA ALA A 306 15.03 -11.66 39.14
C ALA A 306 14.22 -10.43 39.54
N SER A 307 13.73 -10.37 40.79
CA SER A 307 13.01 -9.19 41.26
C SER A 307 13.26 -8.92 42.73
N LEU A 308 13.07 -7.66 43.11
CA LEU A 308 13.05 -7.18 44.46
C LEU A 308 11.60 -6.83 44.81
N GLN A 309 11.15 -7.27 45.95
CA GLN A 309 9.80 -7.00 46.51
C GLN A 309 9.95 -6.21 47.80
N PHE A 310 9.11 -5.20 47.95
CA PHE A 310 8.96 -4.43 49.18
C PHE A 310 7.54 -4.62 49.74
N ASP A 311 7.44 -5.21 50.91
CA ASP A 311 6.16 -5.46 51.58
C ASP A 311 5.72 -4.19 52.35
N LEU A 312 4.61 -3.56 51.91
CA LEU A 312 3.99 -2.42 52.60
C LEU A 312 3.23 -2.87 53.82
N THR A 313 2.49 -3.96 53.69
CA THR A 313 1.72 -4.62 54.73
C THR A 313 2.03 -6.12 54.70
N GLU A 314 1.45 -6.89 55.59
CA GLU A 314 1.57 -8.35 55.58
C GLU A 314 0.98 -8.97 54.29
N ARG A 315 0.07 -8.27 53.61
CA ARG A 315 -0.64 -8.77 52.42
C ARG A 315 -0.30 -8.06 51.14
N THR A 316 0.18 -6.83 51.19
CA THR A 316 0.40 -6.01 49.98
C THR A 316 1.83 -5.56 49.90
N GLY A 317 2.36 -5.47 48.67
CA GLY A 317 3.69 -4.99 48.38
C GLY A 317 3.84 -4.53 46.94
N PHE A 318 5.00 -3.93 46.67
CA PHE A 318 5.47 -3.58 45.35
C PHE A 318 6.62 -4.50 44.94
N TYR A 319 6.74 -4.81 43.68
CA TYR A 319 7.93 -5.46 43.16
C TYR A 319 8.46 -4.76 41.91
N ALA A 320 9.76 -4.85 41.70
CA ALA A 320 10.44 -4.45 40.47
C ALA A 320 11.53 -5.49 40.17
N GLY A 321 11.76 -5.75 38.88
CA GLY A 321 12.73 -6.75 38.48
C GLY A 321 13.01 -6.80 36.99
N ALA A 322 13.96 -7.66 36.63
CA ALA A 322 14.33 -7.98 35.28
C ALA A 322 13.80 -9.37 34.88
N VAL A 323 13.46 -9.52 33.61
CA VAL A 323 13.04 -10.80 33.01
C VAL A 323 13.83 -11.04 31.75
N PHE A 324 14.25 -12.27 31.56
CA PHE A 324 14.79 -12.80 30.31
C PHE A 324 13.89 -13.93 29.84
N GLN A 325 13.62 -13.97 28.56
CA GLN A 325 12.79 -14.99 27.93
C GLN A 325 13.34 -15.34 26.55
N SER A 326 13.30 -16.63 26.22
CA SER A 326 13.69 -17.13 24.89
C SER A 326 12.66 -18.14 24.40
N ALA A 327 12.16 -17.96 23.20
CA ALA A 327 11.14 -18.83 22.60
C ALA A 327 11.40 -19.18 21.12
N GLY A 328 12.60 -18.92 20.61
CA GLY A 328 12.93 -19.23 19.22
C GLY A 328 12.46 -18.19 18.23
N SER A 329 12.38 -18.56 16.97
CA SER A 329 11.99 -17.67 15.86
C SER A 329 11.08 -18.39 14.88
N TYR A 330 10.31 -17.60 14.10
CA TYR A 330 9.52 -18.13 12.98
C TYR A 330 9.53 -17.14 11.81
N THR A 331 9.17 -17.64 10.63
CA THR A 331 9.01 -16.84 9.43
C THR A 331 7.55 -16.82 9.02
N GLN A 332 7.07 -15.64 8.68
CA GLN A 332 5.75 -15.42 8.08
C GLN A 332 5.96 -14.89 6.67
N ALA A 333 5.30 -15.48 5.69
CA ALA A 333 5.40 -15.11 4.29
C ALA A 333 4.07 -14.55 3.77
N VAL A 334 4.18 -13.61 2.85
CA VAL A 334 3.14 -13.22 1.88
C VAL A 334 3.58 -13.80 0.56
N ASP A 335 2.79 -14.69 0.00
CA ASP A 335 3.08 -15.38 -1.26
C ASP A 335 1.84 -15.32 -2.15
N THR A 336 1.90 -14.46 -3.17
CA THR A 336 0.86 -14.23 -4.17
C THR A 336 1.52 -14.18 -5.55
N ASP A 337 0.75 -14.11 -6.61
CA ASP A 337 1.28 -13.99 -7.98
C ASP A 337 2.21 -12.77 -8.16
N ASN A 338 1.99 -11.71 -7.37
CA ASN A 338 2.72 -10.45 -7.48
C ASN A 338 3.63 -10.14 -6.29
N ALA A 339 3.62 -10.92 -5.22
CA ALA A 339 4.35 -10.61 -4.00
C ALA A 339 4.90 -11.85 -3.32
N HIS A 340 6.23 -11.93 -3.18
CA HIS A 340 6.96 -13.00 -2.51
C HIS A 340 7.81 -12.38 -1.40
N TYR A 341 7.15 -11.98 -0.30
CA TYR A 341 7.79 -11.30 0.82
C TYR A 341 7.76 -12.16 2.07
N ALA A 342 8.79 -12.05 2.88
CA ALA A 342 8.88 -12.75 4.15
C ALA A 342 9.33 -11.82 5.27
N THR A 343 8.80 -12.04 6.46
CA THR A 343 9.30 -11.45 7.70
C THR A 343 9.71 -12.55 8.65
N LYS A 344 10.95 -12.47 9.17
CA LYS A 344 11.42 -13.32 10.27
C LYS A 344 11.18 -12.57 11.57
N ILE A 345 10.49 -13.24 12.49
CA ILE A 345 10.21 -12.77 13.85
C ILE A 345 11.08 -13.59 14.80
N ASP A 346 11.97 -12.92 15.52
CA ASP A 346 12.90 -13.55 16.44
C ASP A 346 12.55 -13.17 17.90
N LEU A 347 12.15 -14.19 18.67
CA LEU A 347 11.77 -14.13 20.07
C LEU A 347 12.81 -14.86 20.97
N ALA A 348 14.01 -15.15 20.42
CA ALA A 348 15.01 -15.96 21.11
C ALA A 348 15.73 -15.24 22.26
N ASN A 349 15.80 -13.91 22.24
CA ASN A 349 16.56 -13.14 23.23
C ASN A 349 15.78 -11.89 23.66
N MET A 350 14.69 -12.09 24.37
CA MET A 350 13.87 -11.00 24.90
C MET A 350 14.25 -10.72 26.36
N SER A 351 14.61 -9.48 26.66
CA SER A 351 14.90 -9.04 28.01
C SER A 351 14.14 -7.77 28.33
N GLY A 352 13.82 -7.55 29.60
CA GLY A 352 13.11 -6.35 29.99
C GLY A 352 12.98 -6.18 31.49
N PHE A 353 12.31 -5.09 31.86
CA PHE A 353 11.98 -4.78 33.23
C PHE A 353 10.49 -4.94 33.46
N ARG A 354 10.13 -5.36 34.66
CA ARG A 354 8.75 -5.45 35.14
C ARG A 354 8.63 -4.79 36.51
N ALA A 355 7.51 -4.18 36.75
CA ALA A 355 7.15 -3.65 38.07
C ALA A 355 5.65 -3.80 38.26
N GLY A 356 5.23 -3.98 39.51
CA GLY A 356 3.81 -4.21 39.80
C GLY A 356 3.50 -4.30 41.28
N LEU A 357 2.27 -4.68 41.53
CA LEU A 357 1.75 -4.91 42.88
C LEU A 357 1.73 -6.41 43.16
N SER A 358 2.02 -6.78 44.41
CA SER A 358 1.86 -8.13 44.92
C SER A 358 0.79 -8.16 46.01
N TYR A 359 0.00 -9.22 46.02
CA TYR A 359 -1.00 -9.47 47.05
C TYR A 359 -0.89 -10.92 47.53
N ARG A 360 -0.94 -11.11 48.84
CA ARG A 360 -0.88 -12.43 49.51
C ARG A 360 -2.26 -12.76 50.04
N PHE A 361 -2.78 -13.90 49.64
CA PHE A 361 -4.03 -14.47 50.08
C PHE A 361 -3.87 -15.25 51.38
#